data_c3448fccff31d03603f5247432d81213
#
_entry.id   c3448fccff31d03603f5247432d81213
#
_cell.length_a   1.000
_cell.length_b   1.000
_cell.length_c   1.000
_cell.angle_alpha   90.00
_cell.angle_beta   90.00
_cell.angle_gamma   90.00
#
_symmetry.space_group_name_H-M   'P 1'
#
loop_
_entity.id
_entity.type
_entity.pdbx_description
1 polymer ?
#
loop_
_entity_poly.entity_id
_entity_poly.type
_entity_poly.pdbx_seq_one_letter_code
_entity_poly.pdbx_strand_id
1 'polypeptide(L)'
;VTFRMRGHEEASGTKYYPDGLIDSWKEKDPIDRFKAQILAQKWMSSEEVQSLEENCHKLVLDSLNEALEEPNPIFNSEVELNDVYAQVQSSELTSTPNGPRHARRMIDAIREGLETAMELDPSLVLMGQDIADYGGVFKATEGFVERFGKERVRNTPLCESAIVGAGVGLTVEGHAVMVEMQFSDFVTEAMTQICNQAAKLHYRWGQSVNMVIRMPTGAGVAAGPFHSQSTEAWFTRVPGLKVVYPSNAFDAKGLLIQAFQDPNPVLFFEHKALYRSQESDVPEEAYALPFGQQESARWARS
;
A
#
# COMPACT_ATOMS: atom_id res chain seq x y z
N VAL A 1 -17.48 -18.50 9.88
CA VAL A 1 -17.92 -18.66 8.48
C VAL A 1 -19.37 -18.29 8.39
N THR A 2 -19.73 -17.43 7.46
CA THR A 2 -21.10 -16.95 7.24
C THR A 2 -21.54 -17.33 5.83
N PHE A 3 -22.85 -17.25 5.59
CA PHE A 3 -23.45 -17.47 4.29
C PHE A 3 -24.25 -16.24 3.88
N ARG A 4 -24.14 -15.81 2.62
CA ARG A 4 -24.94 -14.71 2.10
C ARG A 4 -26.36 -15.16 1.87
N MET A 5 -27.30 -14.68 2.70
CA MET A 5 -28.70 -15.08 2.71
C MET A 5 -29.52 -14.51 1.54
N ARG A 6 -28.97 -13.54 0.80
CA ARG A 6 -29.59 -12.88 -0.34
C ARG A 6 -28.82 -13.20 -1.63
N GLY A 7 -29.37 -12.85 -2.77
CA GLY A 7 -28.68 -12.97 -4.05
C GLY A 7 -27.48 -12.05 -4.19
N HIS A 8 -26.98 -11.89 -5.40
CA HIS A 8 -25.87 -10.98 -5.71
C HIS A 8 -26.19 -9.55 -5.25
N GLU A 9 -27.40 -9.12 -5.51
CA GLU A 9 -28.01 -7.87 -5.07
C GLU A 9 -29.47 -8.11 -4.69
N GLU A 10 -30.14 -7.11 -4.12
CA GLU A 10 -31.53 -7.25 -3.68
C GLU A 10 -32.47 -7.71 -4.82
N ALA A 11 -32.27 -7.19 -6.03
CA ALA A 11 -33.08 -7.52 -7.21
C ALA A 11 -32.76 -8.90 -7.82
N SER A 12 -31.62 -9.50 -7.54
CA SER A 12 -31.20 -10.76 -8.20
C SER A 12 -32.00 -11.98 -7.78
N GLY A 13 -32.65 -11.95 -6.60
CA GLY A 13 -33.33 -13.10 -6.06
C GLY A 13 -32.40 -14.25 -5.68
N THR A 14 -32.96 -15.38 -5.31
CA THR A 14 -32.21 -16.55 -4.78
C THR A 14 -32.55 -17.87 -5.47
N LYS A 15 -33.24 -17.83 -6.62
CA LYS A 15 -33.73 -19.02 -7.34
C LYS A 15 -32.64 -19.99 -7.79
N TYR A 16 -31.39 -19.54 -7.83
CA TYR A 16 -30.24 -20.37 -8.21
C TYR A 16 -29.62 -21.15 -7.05
N TYR A 17 -30.08 -20.94 -5.82
CA TYR A 17 -29.67 -21.76 -4.69
C TYR A 17 -30.43 -23.08 -4.67
N PRO A 18 -29.78 -24.18 -4.26
CA PRO A 18 -30.48 -25.43 -3.98
C PRO A 18 -31.58 -25.26 -2.92
N ASP A 19 -32.66 -26.03 -3.06
CA ASP A 19 -33.78 -26.02 -2.08
C ASP A 19 -33.29 -26.37 -0.68
N GLY A 20 -33.76 -25.63 0.31
CA GLY A 20 -33.41 -25.81 1.71
C GLY A 20 -32.03 -25.28 2.13
N LEU A 21 -31.17 -24.86 1.19
CA LEU A 21 -29.82 -24.36 1.53
C LEU A 21 -29.89 -23.10 2.42
N ILE A 22 -30.72 -22.13 2.01
CA ILE A 22 -30.88 -20.87 2.77
C ILE A 22 -31.40 -21.17 4.19
N ASP A 23 -32.40 -22.03 4.31
CA ASP A 23 -33.01 -22.35 5.62
C ASP A 23 -32.01 -23.06 6.55
N SER A 24 -31.16 -23.96 5.99
CA SER A 24 -30.10 -24.60 6.75
C SER A 24 -29.03 -23.64 7.28
N TRP A 25 -28.84 -22.51 6.60
CA TRP A 25 -27.90 -21.48 7.04
C TRP A 25 -28.50 -20.43 7.96
N LYS A 26 -29.85 -20.19 7.91
CA LYS A 26 -30.54 -19.34 8.88
C LYS A 26 -30.33 -19.82 10.31
N GLU A 27 -30.39 -21.13 10.55
CA GLU A 27 -30.12 -21.72 11.85
C GLU A 27 -28.72 -21.45 12.39
N LYS A 28 -27.80 -21.04 11.50
CA LYS A 28 -26.37 -20.74 11.79
C LYS A 28 -26.07 -19.24 11.75
N ASP A 29 -27.11 -18.40 11.69
CA ASP A 29 -26.92 -16.95 11.64
C ASP A 29 -26.07 -16.47 12.82
N PRO A 30 -24.95 -15.77 12.58
CA PRO A 30 -24.06 -15.33 13.64
C PRO A 30 -24.70 -14.31 14.58
N ILE A 31 -25.66 -13.50 14.09
CA ILE A 31 -26.35 -12.49 14.91
C ILE A 31 -27.28 -13.20 15.90
N ASP A 32 -28.10 -14.12 15.42
CA ASP A 32 -29.03 -14.87 16.28
C ASP A 32 -28.26 -15.71 17.31
N ARG A 33 -27.19 -16.36 16.90
CA ARG A 33 -26.33 -17.14 17.80
C ARG A 33 -25.66 -16.28 18.85
N PHE A 34 -25.14 -15.10 18.46
CA PHE A 34 -24.52 -14.18 19.41
C PHE A 34 -25.53 -13.57 20.36
N LYS A 35 -26.70 -13.19 19.87
CA LYS A 35 -27.84 -12.76 20.71
C LYS A 35 -28.22 -13.83 21.77
N ALA A 36 -28.34 -15.09 21.35
CA ALA A 36 -28.57 -16.19 22.27
C ALA A 36 -27.48 -16.34 23.31
N GLN A 37 -26.21 -16.16 22.93
CA GLN A 37 -25.07 -16.18 23.85
C GLN A 37 -25.10 -15.03 24.85
N ILE A 38 -25.37 -13.79 24.41
CA ILE A 38 -25.51 -12.60 25.28
C ILE A 38 -26.56 -12.89 26.39
N LEU A 39 -27.73 -13.41 26.00
CA LEU A 39 -28.80 -13.72 26.94
C LEU A 39 -28.43 -14.88 27.88
N ALA A 40 -27.82 -15.94 27.35
CA ALA A 40 -27.43 -17.11 28.15
C ALA A 40 -26.33 -16.76 29.17
N GLN A 41 -25.41 -15.88 28.83
CA GLN A 41 -24.33 -15.40 29.71
C GLN A 41 -24.78 -14.24 30.61
N LYS A 42 -26.00 -13.77 30.43
CA LYS A 42 -26.56 -12.63 31.20
C LYS A 42 -25.73 -11.36 31.09
N TRP A 43 -25.10 -11.15 29.92
CA TRP A 43 -24.36 -9.90 29.65
C TRP A 43 -25.31 -8.72 29.47
N MET A 44 -26.51 -8.99 28.93
CA MET A 44 -27.60 -8.04 28.80
C MET A 44 -28.94 -8.74 29.11
N SER A 45 -29.95 -8.00 29.54
CA SER A 45 -31.34 -8.48 29.68
C SER A 45 -32.01 -8.56 28.29
N SER A 46 -33.15 -9.22 28.21
CA SER A 46 -33.96 -9.25 26.99
C SER A 46 -34.44 -7.87 26.57
N GLU A 47 -34.78 -7.03 27.52
CA GLU A 47 -35.26 -5.66 27.32
C GLU A 47 -34.12 -4.77 26.77
N GLU A 48 -32.90 -4.93 27.30
CA GLU A 48 -31.70 -4.19 26.80
C GLU A 48 -31.34 -4.61 25.37
N VAL A 49 -31.41 -5.91 25.07
CA VAL A 49 -31.16 -6.40 23.70
C VAL A 49 -32.20 -5.87 22.72
N GLN A 50 -33.49 -5.92 23.11
CA GLN A 50 -34.56 -5.38 22.28
C GLN A 50 -34.42 -3.89 22.06
N SER A 51 -34.10 -3.13 23.10
CA SER A 51 -33.86 -1.68 23.00
C SER A 51 -32.69 -1.37 22.08
N LEU A 52 -31.61 -2.17 22.12
CA LEU A 52 -30.46 -2.03 21.24
C LEU A 52 -30.86 -2.27 19.76
N GLU A 53 -31.63 -3.33 19.49
CA GLU A 53 -32.10 -3.63 18.13
C GLU A 53 -32.99 -2.51 17.58
N GLU A 54 -33.93 -2.02 18.39
CA GLU A 54 -34.82 -0.89 18.02
C GLU A 54 -34.02 0.40 17.75
N ASN A 55 -33.02 0.70 18.58
CA ASN A 55 -32.18 1.87 18.43
C ASN A 55 -31.31 1.77 17.16
N CYS A 56 -30.74 0.60 16.88
CA CYS A 56 -29.98 0.37 15.65
C CYS A 56 -30.87 0.53 14.41
N HIS A 57 -32.07 -0.05 14.44
CA HIS A 57 -33.02 0.07 13.34
C HIS A 57 -33.45 1.52 13.11
N LYS A 58 -33.76 2.23 14.18
CA LYS A 58 -34.09 3.66 14.13
C LYS A 58 -32.94 4.49 13.57
N LEU A 59 -31.71 4.27 14.03
CA LEU A 59 -30.53 4.99 13.55
C LEU A 59 -30.36 4.83 12.03
N VAL A 60 -30.54 3.61 11.51
CA VAL A 60 -30.44 3.35 10.06
C VAL A 60 -31.54 4.09 9.29
N LEU A 61 -32.80 4.07 9.78
CA LEU A 61 -33.91 4.74 9.14
C LEU A 61 -33.76 6.28 9.18
N ASP A 62 -33.35 6.82 10.31
CA ASP A 62 -33.14 8.26 10.46
C ASP A 62 -32.02 8.74 9.52
N SER A 63 -30.89 8.04 9.45
CA SER A 63 -29.78 8.34 8.54
C SER A 63 -30.19 8.22 7.06
N LEU A 64 -31.02 7.23 6.73
CA LEU A 64 -31.55 7.09 5.37
C LEU A 64 -32.46 8.27 5.00
N ASN A 65 -33.38 8.66 5.88
CA ASN A 65 -34.27 9.77 5.65
C ASN A 65 -33.51 11.10 5.50
N GLU A 66 -32.51 11.33 6.37
CA GLU A 66 -31.62 12.49 6.27
C GLU A 66 -30.91 12.53 4.90
N ALA A 67 -30.32 11.42 4.47
CA ALA A 67 -29.64 11.33 3.19
C ALA A 67 -30.57 11.52 1.98
N LEU A 68 -31.85 11.11 2.09
CA LEU A 68 -32.85 11.34 1.04
C LEU A 68 -33.32 12.78 0.92
N GLU A 69 -33.22 13.56 2.00
CA GLU A 69 -33.56 15.00 2.04
C GLU A 69 -32.39 15.88 1.57
N GLU A 70 -31.15 15.35 1.52
CA GLU A 70 -30.01 16.09 1.04
C GLU A 70 -30.12 16.44 -0.46
N PRO A 71 -29.66 17.64 -0.87
CA PRO A 71 -29.59 17.98 -2.29
C PRO A 71 -28.59 17.08 -3.02
N ASN A 72 -28.88 16.81 -4.29
CA ASN A 72 -27.91 16.07 -5.12
C ASN A 72 -26.56 16.76 -5.14
N PRO A 73 -25.43 16.02 -5.02
CA PRO A 73 -24.10 16.58 -5.10
C PRO A 73 -23.89 17.35 -6.40
N ILE A 74 -23.30 18.54 -6.29
CA ILE A 74 -22.91 19.33 -7.47
C ILE A 74 -21.51 18.89 -7.86
N PHE A 75 -21.36 18.41 -9.10
CA PHE A 75 -20.07 18.03 -9.63
C PHE A 75 -19.10 19.21 -9.67
N ASN A 76 -17.90 19.02 -9.15
CA ASN A 76 -16.80 19.97 -9.20
C ASN A 76 -15.51 19.25 -9.55
N SER A 77 -15.00 19.50 -10.76
CA SER A 77 -13.78 18.83 -11.26
C SER A 77 -12.54 19.09 -10.40
N GLU A 78 -12.43 20.27 -9.79
CA GLU A 78 -11.27 20.61 -8.96
C GLU A 78 -11.29 19.81 -7.66
N VAL A 79 -12.46 19.70 -7.03
CA VAL A 79 -12.65 18.87 -5.83
C VAL A 79 -12.35 17.41 -6.15
N GLU A 80 -12.92 16.85 -7.21
CA GLU A 80 -12.72 15.46 -7.64
C GLU A 80 -11.24 15.15 -7.89
N LEU A 81 -10.50 16.05 -8.54
CA LEU A 81 -9.08 15.86 -8.80
C LEU A 81 -8.23 15.94 -7.54
N ASN A 82 -8.59 16.83 -6.61
CA ASN A 82 -7.90 16.98 -5.34
C ASN A 82 -8.15 15.81 -4.40
N ASP A 83 -9.31 15.14 -4.51
CA ASP A 83 -9.65 13.97 -3.69
C ASP A 83 -8.94 12.69 -4.11
N VAL A 84 -8.32 12.65 -5.31
CA VAL A 84 -7.61 11.45 -5.80
C VAL A 84 -6.40 11.12 -4.95
N TYR A 85 -5.70 12.12 -4.41
CA TYR A 85 -4.48 11.95 -3.63
C TYR A 85 -4.60 12.62 -2.26
N ALA A 86 -4.15 11.91 -1.22
CA ALA A 86 -3.94 12.51 0.08
C ALA A 86 -2.90 13.64 -0.01
N GLN A 87 -3.14 14.72 0.72
CA GLN A 87 -2.28 15.89 0.70
C GLN A 87 -0.90 15.56 1.27
N VAL A 88 0.13 15.84 0.50
CA VAL A 88 1.52 15.65 0.90
C VAL A 88 1.96 16.83 1.76
N GLN A 89 2.44 16.55 2.96
CA GLN A 89 3.11 17.56 3.77
C GLN A 89 4.53 17.82 3.23
N SER A 90 5.01 19.05 3.34
CA SER A 90 6.38 19.36 2.96
C SER A 90 7.36 18.59 3.84
N SER A 91 8.35 17.94 3.23
CA SER A 91 9.45 17.30 3.97
C SER A 91 10.23 18.34 4.77
N GLU A 92 10.62 17.98 6.00
CA GLU A 92 11.58 18.77 6.79
C GLU A 92 13.03 18.56 6.31
N LEU A 93 13.26 17.53 5.51
CA LEU A 93 14.58 17.26 4.94
C LEU A 93 14.90 18.19 3.76
N THR A 94 16.18 18.52 3.63
CA THR A 94 16.62 19.35 2.50
C THR A 94 16.45 18.61 1.16
N SER A 95 16.07 19.35 0.12
CA SER A 95 16.11 18.87 -1.26
C SER A 95 17.42 19.24 -1.99
N THR A 96 18.26 20.06 -1.35
CA THR A 96 19.53 20.54 -1.89
C THR A 96 20.66 20.30 -0.90
N PRO A 97 21.04 19.01 -0.67
CA PRO A 97 22.05 18.66 0.31
C PRO A 97 23.43 19.20 -0.09
N ASN A 98 24.13 19.82 0.86
CA ASN A 98 25.45 20.44 0.67
C ASN A 98 26.58 19.77 1.48
N GLY A 99 26.26 18.71 2.23
CA GLY A 99 27.21 17.98 3.06
C GLY A 99 28.22 17.14 2.27
N PRO A 100 29.09 16.42 2.99
CA PRO A 100 30.05 15.49 2.39
C PRO A 100 29.36 14.47 1.49
N ARG A 101 30.04 14.08 0.41
CA ARG A 101 29.55 13.11 -0.56
C ARG A 101 30.56 11.99 -0.76
N HIS A 102 30.07 10.83 -1.10
CA HIS A 102 30.90 9.68 -1.46
C HIS A 102 30.30 8.93 -2.65
N ALA A 103 31.15 8.30 -3.43
CA ALA A 103 30.70 7.47 -4.54
C ALA A 103 29.90 6.26 -4.02
N ARG A 104 28.72 6.06 -4.57
CA ARG A 104 27.81 4.94 -4.24
C ARG A 104 27.25 4.33 -5.50
N ARG A 105 27.23 2.99 -5.53
CA ARG A 105 26.44 2.28 -6.53
C ARG A 105 24.96 2.49 -6.23
N MET A 106 24.11 2.36 -7.22
CA MET A 106 22.67 2.57 -7.06
C MET A 106 22.06 1.67 -5.98
N ILE A 107 22.48 0.40 -5.90
CA ILE A 107 21.96 -0.53 -4.87
C ILE A 107 22.37 -0.11 -3.44
N ASP A 108 23.60 0.42 -3.29
CA ASP A 108 24.09 0.87 -1.99
C ASP A 108 23.34 2.15 -1.55
N ALA A 109 23.02 3.04 -2.48
CA ALA A 109 22.23 4.24 -2.23
C ALA A 109 20.76 3.91 -1.86
N ILE A 110 20.17 2.90 -2.51
CA ILE A 110 18.85 2.36 -2.13
C ILE A 110 18.88 1.81 -0.70
N ARG A 111 19.91 1.03 -0.36
CA ARG A 111 20.08 0.52 1.00
C ARG A 111 20.19 1.64 2.02
N GLU A 112 21.03 2.66 1.76
CA GLU A 112 21.16 3.84 2.62
C GLU A 112 19.81 4.59 2.76
N GLY A 113 19.05 4.70 1.66
CA GLY A 113 17.71 5.30 1.69
C GLY A 113 16.71 4.54 2.56
N LEU A 114 16.70 3.21 2.47
CA LEU A 114 15.87 2.34 3.33
C LEU A 114 16.28 2.47 4.80
N GLU A 115 17.58 2.41 5.08
CA GLU A 115 18.13 2.54 6.42
C GLU A 115 17.75 3.89 7.06
N THR A 116 17.95 4.98 6.32
CA THR A 116 17.55 6.33 6.73
C THR A 116 16.06 6.42 7.00
N ALA A 117 15.22 5.87 6.12
CA ALA A 117 13.77 5.89 6.31
C ALA A 117 13.34 5.12 7.58
N MET A 118 13.94 3.97 7.84
CA MET A 118 13.67 3.18 9.06
C MET A 118 14.15 3.85 10.34
N GLU A 119 15.18 4.70 10.28
CA GLU A 119 15.64 5.51 11.41
C GLU A 119 14.70 6.69 11.66
N LEU A 120 14.23 7.34 10.61
CA LEU A 120 13.32 8.48 10.69
C LEU A 120 11.92 8.10 11.16
N ASP A 121 11.44 6.93 10.75
CA ASP A 121 10.09 6.45 11.09
C ASP A 121 10.14 5.10 11.82
N PRO A 122 9.96 5.10 13.16
CA PRO A 122 9.88 3.86 13.93
C PRO A 122 8.68 2.96 13.59
N SER A 123 7.64 3.49 12.94
CA SER A 123 6.45 2.73 12.52
C SER A 123 6.66 1.96 11.21
N LEU A 124 7.72 2.29 10.45
CA LEU A 124 8.00 1.69 9.14
C LEU A 124 8.30 0.19 9.27
N VAL A 125 7.52 -0.62 8.57
CA VAL A 125 7.66 -2.08 8.46
C VAL A 125 8.03 -2.45 7.03
N LEU A 126 9.09 -3.25 6.88
CA LEU A 126 9.52 -3.82 5.60
C LEU A 126 9.02 -5.26 5.49
N MET A 127 8.37 -5.60 4.39
CA MET A 127 7.83 -6.93 4.12
C MET A 127 8.21 -7.41 2.72
N GLY A 128 8.51 -8.70 2.58
CA GLY A 128 8.81 -9.30 1.29
C GLY A 128 9.41 -10.69 1.43
N GLN A 129 9.66 -11.33 0.30
CA GLN A 129 10.25 -12.66 0.26
C GLN A 129 11.76 -12.54 0.46
N ASP A 130 12.29 -13.30 1.41
CA ASP A 130 13.73 -13.42 1.72
C ASP A 130 14.43 -12.10 2.12
N ILE A 131 13.69 -11.06 2.49
CA ILE A 131 14.27 -9.74 2.83
C ILE A 131 14.84 -9.67 4.25
N ALA A 132 14.46 -10.59 5.13
CA ALA A 132 14.94 -10.62 6.52
C ALA A 132 16.37 -11.19 6.62
N ASP A 133 16.54 -12.42 7.12
CA ASP A 133 17.87 -12.98 7.41
C ASP A 133 18.77 -13.10 6.16
N TYR A 134 18.19 -13.31 4.97
CA TYR A 134 18.94 -13.37 3.70
C TYR A 134 19.30 -11.98 3.14
N GLY A 135 18.55 -10.93 3.49
CA GLY A 135 18.77 -9.56 3.06
C GLY A 135 18.30 -9.24 1.64
N GLY A 136 17.37 -10.04 1.10
CA GLY A 136 16.83 -9.91 -0.25
C GLY A 136 17.74 -10.43 -1.36
N VAL A 137 17.17 -10.67 -2.53
CA VAL A 137 17.90 -11.22 -3.70
C VAL A 137 19.06 -10.31 -4.13
N PHE A 138 18.88 -9.02 -4.02
CA PHE A 138 19.89 -8.01 -4.40
C PHE A 138 20.65 -7.42 -3.22
N LYS A 139 20.41 -7.92 -1.99
CA LYS A 139 21.09 -7.50 -0.75
C LYS A 139 20.79 -6.07 -0.31
N ALA A 140 19.63 -5.55 -0.68
CA ALA A 140 19.20 -4.21 -0.28
C ALA A 140 18.89 -4.09 1.23
N THR A 141 18.49 -5.19 1.88
CA THR A 141 18.11 -5.24 3.31
C THR A 141 19.04 -6.10 4.17
N GLU A 142 20.25 -6.43 3.66
CA GLU A 142 21.22 -7.24 4.39
C GLU A 142 21.64 -6.57 5.71
N GLY A 143 21.55 -7.29 6.85
CA GLY A 143 21.84 -6.78 8.19
C GLY A 143 20.72 -5.94 8.83
N PHE A 144 19.59 -5.77 8.18
CA PHE A 144 18.49 -4.95 8.72
C PHE A 144 17.75 -5.65 9.87
N VAL A 145 17.66 -6.98 9.87
CA VAL A 145 17.05 -7.72 10.97
C VAL A 145 17.83 -7.54 12.26
N GLU A 146 19.16 -7.58 12.20
CA GLU A 146 20.04 -7.38 13.35
C GLU A 146 19.90 -5.97 13.91
N ARG A 147 19.68 -4.99 13.05
CA ARG A 147 19.60 -3.58 13.44
C ARG A 147 18.21 -3.16 13.91
N PHE A 148 17.16 -3.53 13.16
CA PHE A 148 15.80 -3.05 13.34
C PHE A 148 14.83 -4.08 13.94
N GLY A 149 15.25 -5.33 14.02
CA GLY A 149 14.45 -6.43 14.58
C GLY A 149 13.48 -7.07 13.60
N LYS A 150 13.07 -8.30 13.92
CA LYS A 150 12.16 -9.12 13.10
C LYS A 150 10.74 -8.57 13.01
N GLU A 151 10.35 -7.74 13.97
CA GLU A 151 9.03 -7.10 13.96
C GLU A 151 8.91 -6.03 12.86
N ARG A 152 10.01 -5.43 12.47
CA ARG A 152 10.08 -4.39 11.45
C ARG A 152 10.63 -4.87 10.10
N VAL A 153 11.34 -6.00 10.06
CA VAL A 153 11.88 -6.58 8.81
C VAL A 153 11.40 -8.02 8.71
N ARG A 154 10.41 -8.26 7.87
CA ARG A 154 9.63 -9.49 7.87
C ARG A 154 9.74 -10.26 6.58
N ASN A 155 10.15 -11.53 6.66
CA ASN A 155 9.93 -12.45 5.56
C ASN A 155 8.44 -12.79 5.44
N THR A 156 8.00 -12.94 4.21
CA THR A 156 6.64 -13.40 3.89
C THR A 156 6.70 -14.71 3.11
N PRO A 157 5.63 -15.52 3.14
CA PRO A 157 5.44 -16.58 2.15
C PRO A 157 5.40 -16.00 0.73
N LEU A 158 5.61 -16.85 -0.28
CA LEU A 158 5.47 -16.50 -1.69
C LEU A 158 3.98 -16.34 -2.03
N CYS A 159 3.48 -15.12 -1.87
CA CYS A 159 2.09 -14.77 -2.14
C CYS A 159 1.95 -13.24 -2.31
N GLU A 160 2.25 -12.71 -3.47
CA GLU A 160 2.38 -11.28 -3.73
C GLU A 160 1.09 -10.51 -3.44
N SER A 161 -0.07 -11.09 -3.79
CA SER A 161 -1.38 -10.49 -3.46
C SER A 161 -1.59 -10.32 -1.96
N ALA A 162 -1.24 -11.34 -1.17
CA ALA A 162 -1.37 -11.27 0.29
C ALA A 162 -0.34 -10.31 0.92
N ILE A 163 0.87 -10.24 0.36
CA ILE A 163 1.91 -9.32 0.83
C ILE A 163 1.43 -7.87 0.68
N VAL A 164 0.95 -7.48 -0.51
CA VAL A 164 0.43 -6.13 -0.75
C VAL A 164 -0.83 -5.87 0.07
N GLY A 165 -1.75 -6.84 0.14
CA GLY A 165 -2.97 -6.71 0.93
C GLY A 165 -2.71 -6.52 2.43
N ALA A 166 -1.74 -7.25 2.99
CA ALA A 166 -1.29 -7.06 4.37
C ALA A 166 -0.62 -5.68 4.57
N GLY A 167 0.17 -5.24 3.58
CA GLY A 167 0.74 -3.90 3.57
C GLY A 167 -0.34 -2.82 3.63
N VAL A 168 -1.38 -2.91 2.80
CA VAL A 168 -2.54 -2.00 2.86
C VAL A 168 -3.20 -2.04 4.24
N GLY A 169 -3.40 -3.22 4.82
CA GLY A 169 -3.97 -3.35 6.18
C GLY A 169 -3.13 -2.67 7.25
N LEU A 170 -1.80 -2.78 7.19
CA LEU A 170 -0.90 -2.11 8.12
C LEU A 170 -0.96 -0.58 7.99
N THR A 171 -1.14 -0.04 6.76
CA THR A 171 -1.28 1.41 6.59
C THR A 171 -2.59 1.95 7.18
N VAL A 172 -3.66 1.16 7.17
CA VAL A 172 -4.94 1.50 7.83
C VAL A 172 -4.76 1.57 9.36
N GLU A 173 -3.88 0.73 9.91
CA GLU A 173 -3.51 0.75 11.34
C GLU A 173 -2.45 1.84 11.69
N GLY A 174 -2.07 2.68 10.73
CA GLY A 174 -1.19 3.83 10.95
C GLY A 174 0.30 3.55 10.80
N HIS A 175 0.69 2.42 10.23
CA HIS A 175 2.08 2.11 9.91
C HIS A 175 2.49 2.64 8.54
N ALA A 176 3.73 3.11 8.40
CA ALA A 176 4.37 3.20 7.09
C ALA A 176 4.83 1.80 6.66
N VAL A 177 4.72 1.48 5.39
CA VAL A 177 5.01 0.12 4.91
C VAL A 177 5.86 0.14 3.65
N MET A 178 6.88 -0.71 3.62
CA MET A 178 7.54 -1.12 2.37
C MET A 178 7.20 -2.57 2.06
N VAL A 179 6.77 -2.80 0.83
CA VAL A 179 6.60 -4.13 0.25
C VAL A 179 7.62 -4.31 -0.86
N GLU A 180 8.38 -5.40 -0.84
CA GLU A 180 9.27 -5.77 -1.94
C GLU A 180 8.64 -6.86 -2.81
N MET A 181 8.50 -6.58 -4.11
CA MET A 181 8.39 -7.59 -5.15
C MET A 181 9.81 -8.01 -5.52
N GLN A 182 10.15 -9.30 -5.47
CA GLN A 182 11.50 -9.76 -5.85
C GLN A 182 11.87 -9.32 -7.27
N PHE A 183 10.88 -9.34 -8.16
CA PHE A 183 10.94 -8.80 -9.52
C PHE A 183 9.59 -8.15 -9.87
N SER A 184 9.63 -7.07 -10.63
CA SER A 184 8.41 -6.39 -11.09
C SER A 184 7.51 -7.29 -11.93
N ASP A 185 8.07 -8.35 -12.51
CA ASP A 185 7.35 -9.36 -13.29
C ASP A 185 6.22 -10.02 -12.50
N PHE A 186 6.39 -10.18 -11.18
CA PHE A 186 5.43 -10.86 -10.31
C PHE A 186 4.32 -9.92 -9.77
N VAL A 187 4.40 -8.64 -10.07
CA VAL A 187 3.40 -7.66 -9.61
C VAL A 187 2.00 -7.94 -10.15
N THR A 188 1.87 -8.71 -11.23
CA THR A 188 0.59 -9.13 -11.80
C THR A 188 -0.28 -9.88 -10.79
N GLU A 189 0.31 -10.66 -9.89
CA GLU A 189 -0.41 -11.37 -8.83
C GLU A 189 -1.04 -10.41 -7.80
N ALA A 190 -0.52 -9.19 -7.68
CA ALA A 190 -0.97 -8.18 -6.74
C ALA A 190 -1.80 -7.05 -7.38
N MET A 191 -2.13 -7.12 -8.68
CA MET A 191 -2.82 -6.04 -9.42
C MET A 191 -4.10 -5.57 -8.73
N THR A 192 -4.92 -6.48 -8.22
CA THR A 192 -6.16 -6.13 -7.51
C THR A 192 -5.86 -5.32 -6.25
N GLN A 193 -4.86 -5.73 -5.46
CA GLN A 193 -4.51 -5.04 -4.22
C GLN A 193 -3.92 -3.65 -4.49
N ILE A 194 -3.16 -3.50 -5.58
CA ILE A 194 -2.57 -2.22 -5.97
C ILE A 194 -3.62 -1.30 -6.59
N CYS A 195 -4.27 -1.75 -7.68
CA CYS A 195 -5.10 -0.88 -8.51
C CYS A 195 -6.52 -0.67 -7.96
N ASN A 196 -7.09 -1.66 -7.25
CA ASN A 196 -8.45 -1.58 -6.74
C ASN A 196 -8.52 -1.24 -5.25
N GLN A 197 -7.50 -1.58 -4.47
CA GLN A 197 -7.46 -1.25 -3.04
C GLN A 197 -6.57 -0.04 -2.78
N ALA A 198 -5.25 -0.18 -2.83
CA ALA A 198 -4.32 0.87 -2.46
C ALA A 198 -4.58 2.20 -3.20
N ALA A 199 -4.77 2.15 -4.51
CA ALA A 199 -4.99 3.33 -5.34
C ALA A 199 -6.28 4.10 -5.04
N LYS A 200 -7.31 3.42 -4.50
CA LYS A 200 -8.67 3.99 -4.39
C LYS A 200 -9.14 4.24 -2.96
N LEU A 201 -8.40 3.76 -1.97
CA LEU A 201 -8.80 3.90 -0.56
C LEU A 201 -8.96 5.37 -0.18
N HIS A 202 -8.03 6.23 -0.58
CA HIS A 202 -8.12 7.65 -0.26
C HIS A 202 -9.34 8.31 -0.93
N TYR A 203 -9.48 8.15 -2.25
CA TYR A 203 -10.60 8.71 -2.99
C TYR A 203 -11.96 8.27 -2.45
N ARG A 204 -12.06 7.00 -2.04
CA ARG A 204 -13.34 6.44 -1.58
C ARG A 204 -13.67 6.75 -0.12
N TRP A 205 -12.69 6.77 0.76
CA TRP A 205 -12.91 6.86 2.22
C TRP A 205 -12.00 7.87 2.94
N GLY A 206 -11.19 8.64 2.22
CA GLY A 206 -10.21 9.54 2.82
C GLY A 206 -9.05 8.84 3.53
N GLN A 207 -8.91 7.51 3.40
CA GLN A 207 -7.89 6.73 4.07
C GLN A 207 -6.55 6.81 3.33
N SER A 208 -5.55 7.43 3.92
CA SER A 208 -4.19 7.44 3.40
C SER A 208 -3.58 6.03 3.35
N VAL A 209 -2.76 5.78 2.33
CA VAL A 209 -2.03 4.52 2.15
C VAL A 209 -0.54 4.84 1.99
N ASN A 210 0.16 5.05 3.11
CA ASN A 210 1.60 5.29 3.13
C ASN A 210 2.35 3.97 2.87
N MET A 211 2.43 3.58 1.61
CA MET A 211 3.04 2.32 1.20
C MET A 211 3.96 2.52 0.00
N VAL A 212 5.19 2.05 0.13
CA VAL A 212 6.16 1.97 -0.96
C VAL A 212 6.25 0.52 -1.45
N ILE A 213 6.00 0.29 -2.74
CA ILE A 213 6.18 -1.02 -3.36
C ILE A 213 7.45 -0.95 -4.20
N ARG A 214 8.54 -1.55 -3.69
CA ARG A 214 9.81 -1.64 -4.41
C ARG A 214 9.77 -2.78 -5.43
N MET A 215 10.23 -2.49 -6.63
CA MET A 215 10.15 -3.41 -7.76
C MET A 215 11.44 -3.41 -8.59
N PRO A 216 12.37 -4.35 -8.35
CA PRO A 216 13.47 -4.60 -9.27
C PRO A 216 12.92 -4.96 -10.66
N THR A 217 13.26 -4.17 -11.68
CA THR A 217 12.65 -4.22 -13.02
C THR A 217 13.68 -4.28 -14.16
N GLY A 218 13.22 -4.55 -15.37
CA GLY A 218 14.05 -4.55 -16.56
C GLY A 218 14.98 -5.76 -16.72
N ALA A 219 15.73 -5.81 -17.78
CA ALA A 219 16.72 -6.85 -18.06
C ALA A 219 18.01 -6.67 -17.21
N GLY A 220 18.95 -7.58 -17.35
CA GLY A 220 20.28 -7.47 -16.74
C GLY A 220 20.76 -8.68 -15.94
N VAL A 221 19.87 -9.65 -15.64
CA VAL A 221 20.22 -10.87 -14.87
C VAL A 221 20.24 -12.15 -15.72
N ALA A 222 19.94 -12.04 -17.02
CA ALA A 222 19.90 -13.15 -17.97
C ALA A 222 18.99 -14.35 -17.54
N ALA A 223 17.90 -14.07 -16.83
CA ALA A 223 16.95 -15.06 -16.29
C ALA A 223 15.70 -15.26 -17.18
N GLY A 224 15.75 -14.82 -18.44
CA GLY A 224 14.69 -15.00 -19.42
C GLY A 224 13.49 -14.02 -19.25
N PRO A 225 12.38 -14.26 -20.00
CA PRO A 225 11.28 -13.29 -20.13
C PRO A 225 10.49 -13.06 -18.84
N PHE A 226 10.47 -14.03 -17.92
CA PHE A 226 9.74 -13.92 -16.66
C PHE A 226 10.47 -13.14 -15.55
N HIS A 227 11.67 -12.63 -15.84
CA HIS A 227 12.48 -11.87 -14.90
C HIS A 227 13.13 -10.64 -15.57
N SER A 228 12.60 -10.18 -16.69
CA SER A 228 13.22 -9.13 -17.51
C SER A 228 12.25 -8.09 -18.03
N GLN A 229 11.00 -8.10 -17.54
CA GLN A 229 9.98 -7.17 -17.98
C GLN A 229 10.17 -5.77 -17.37
N SER A 230 9.64 -4.77 -18.07
CA SER A 230 9.50 -3.38 -17.60
C SER A 230 8.02 -3.07 -17.52
N THR A 231 7.47 -3.06 -16.30
CA THR A 231 6.02 -3.07 -16.06
C THR A 231 5.47 -1.71 -15.62
N GLU A 232 6.30 -0.69 -15.49
CA GLU A 232 5.97 0.65 -14.99
C GLU A 232 4.81 1.30 -15.75
N ALA A 233 4.72 1.12 -17.06
CA ALA A 233 3.68 1.70 -17.90
C ALA A 233 2.26 1.20 -17.57
N TRP A 234 2.12 0.04 -16.93
CA TRP A 234 0.81 -0.48 -16.53
C TRP A 234 0.15 0.38 -15.44
N PHE A 235 0.97 1.01 -14.61
CA PHE A 235 0.51 1.74 -13.43
C PHE A 235 0.38 3.26 -13.66
N THR A 236 1.04 3.81 -14.67
CA THR A 236 0.98 5.25 -14.98
C THR A 236 -0.42 5.74 -15.39
N ARG A 237 -1.35 4.82 -15.64
CA ARG A 237 -2.76 5.10 -16.00
C ARG A 237 -3.73 4.92 -14.84
N VAL A 238 -3.24 4.55 -13.66
CA VAL A 238 -4.09 4.28 -12.49
C VAL A 238 -4.06 5.50 -11.57
N PRO A 239 -5.15 6.30 -11.50
CA PRO A 239 -5.23 7.40 -10.55
C PRO A 239 -5.07 6.90 -9.11
N GLY A 240 -4.44 7.70 -8.25
CA GLY A 240 -4.16 7.36 -6.87
C GLY A 240 -2.82 6.63 -6.65
N LEU A 241 -2.10 6.26 -7.72
CA LEU A 241 -0.75 5.72 -7.64
C LEU A 241 0.29 6.76 -8.07
N LYS A 242 1.43 6.74 -7.41
CA LYS A 242 2.64 7.45 -7.85
C LYS A 242 3.67 6.45 -8.35
N VAL A 243 4.27 6.72 -9.50
CA VAL A 243 5.27 5.86 -10.15
C VAL A 243 6.60 6.60 -10.16
N VAL A 244 7.61 6.01 -9.54
CA VAL A 244 8.96 6.57 -9.41
C VAL A 244 9.97 5.59 -10.01
N TYR A 245 10.89 6.09 -10.83
CA TYR A 245 11.88 5.27 -11.53
C TYR A 245 13.21 6.02 -11.65
N PRO A 246 14.06 6.00 -10.60
CA PRO A 246 15.34 6.71 -10.61
C PRO A 246 16.34 6.11 -11.60
N SER A 247 17.18 6.96 -12.15
CA SER A 247 18.22 6.56 -13.12
C SER A 247 19.65 6.63 -12.58
N ASN A 248 19.85 7.16 -11.38
CA ASN A 248 21.15 7.30 -10.74
C ASN A 248 21.05 7.13 -9.22
N ALA A 249 22.20 6.97 -8.54
CA ALA A 249 22.25 6.66 -7.11
C ALA A 249 21.79 7.83 -6.23
N PHE A 250 22.08 9.08 -6.61
CA PHE A 250 21.61 10.27 -5.88
C PHE A 250 20.08 10.35 -5.88
N ASP A 251 19.46 10.24 -7.04
CA ASP A 251 18.00 10.25 -7.15
C ASP A 251 17.37 9.05 -6.43
N ALA A 252 17.99 7.87 -6.51
CA ALA A 252 17.47 6.67 -5.88
C ALA A 252 17.33 6.83 -4.36
N LYS A 253 18.36 7.38 -3.66
CA LYS A 253 18.30 7.64 -2.22
C LYS A 253 17.24 8.70 -1.89
N GLY A 254 17.32 9.86 -2.53
CA GLY A 254 16.47 11.00 -2.21
C GLY A 254 14.99 10.79 -2.53
N LEU A 255 14.68 10.18 -3.69
CA LEU A 255 13.31 9.85 -4.08
C LEU A 255 12.72 8.72 -3.22
N LEU A 256 13.56 7.77 -2.78
CA LEU A 256 13.09 6.69 -1.90
C LEU A 256 12.72 7.22 -0.51
N ILE A 257 13.53 8.10 0.05
CA ILE A 257 13.21 8.76 1.33
C ILE A 257 11.93 9.59 1.19
N GLN A 258 11.78 10.34 0.08
CA GLN A 258 10.54 11.08 -0.21
C GLN A 258 9.34 10.15 -0.32
N ALA A 259 9.49 8.97 -0.92
CA ALA A 259 8.41 8.01 -1.08
C ALA A 259 7.84 7.53 0.28
N PHE A 260 8.67 7.37 1.29
CA PHE A 260 8.23 7.01 2.64
C PHE A 260 7.53 8.15 3.40
N GLN A 261 7.74 9.39 2.98
CA GLN A 261 7.07 10.56 3.55
C GLN A 261 5.76 10.90 2.81
N ASP A 262 5.47 10.20 1.72
CA ASP A 262 4.26 10.42 0.93
C ASP A 262 3.09 9.60 1.50
N PRO A 263 1.94 10.21 1.81
CA PRO A 263 0.79 9.49 2.34
C PRO A 263 0.04 8.64 1.30
N ASN A 264 0.52 8.62 0.05
CA ASN A 264 -0.09 7.87 -1.05
C ASN A 264 0.76 6.66 -1.45
N PRO A 265 0.17 5.66 -2.13
CA PRO A 265 0.92 4.51 -2.63
C PRO A 265 1.96 4.93 -3.68
N VAL A 266 3.21 4.57 -3.45
CA VAL A 266 4.33 4.81 -4.37
C VAL A 266 4.87 3.49 -4.90
N LEU A 267 4.85 3.33 -6.22
CA LEU A 267 5.50 2.22 -6.91
C LEU A 267 6.91 2.65 -7.30
N PHE A 268 7.90 2.07 -6.65
CA PHE A 268 9.29 2.44 -6.80
C PHE A 268 10.03 1.40 -7.64
N PHE A 269 10.21 1.71 -8.92
CA PHE A 269 10.90 0.84 -9.88
C PHE A 269 12.40 1.05 -9.84
N GLU A 270 13.15 -0.04 -9.89
CA GLU A 270 14.61 -0.04 -9.79
C GLU A 270 15.21 -0.88 -10.91
N HIS A 271 15.87 -0.25 -11.89
CA HIS A 271 16.42 -0.99 -13.02
C HIS A 271 17.61 -1.85 -12.59
N LYS A 272 17.47 -3.16 -12.64
CA LYS A 272 18.46 -4.13 -12.16
C LYS A 272 19.86 -3.97 -12.78
N ALA A 273 19.93 -3.61 -14.07
CA ALA A 273 21.21 -3.37 -14.71
C ALA A 273 21.97 -2.19 -14.12
N LEU A 274 21.28 -1.20 -13.54
CA LEU A 274 21.90 -0.02 -12.93
C LEU A 274 22.41 -0.29 -11.51
N TYR A 275 21.95 -1.32 -10.83
CA TYR A 275 22.29 -1.58 -9.42
C TYR A 275 23.79 -1.52 -9.12
N ARG A 276 24.61 -2.10 -10.01
CA ARG A 276 26.07 -2.20 -9.81
C ARG A 276 26.89 -1.52 -10.90
N SER A 277 26.28 -1.11 -12.01
CA SER A 277 26.95 -0.44 -13.12
C SER A 277 26.88 1.08 -13.04
N GLN A 278 25.90 1.61 -12.30
CA GLN A 278 25.70 3.05 -12.13
C GLN A 278 26.23 3.47 -10.74
N GLU A 279 27.10 4.47 -10.73
CA GLU A 279 27.70 5.07 -9.55
C GLU A 279 27.53 6.59 -9.60
N SER A 280 27.24 7.22 -8.47
CA SER A 280 27.12 8.67 -8.33
C SER A 280 27.66 9.13 -6.99
N ASP A 281 27.99 10.40 -6.89
CA ASP A 281 28.30 11.06 -5.64
C ASP A 281 27.01 11.29 -4.84
N VAL A 282 26.86 10.57 -3.73
CA VAL A 282 25.69 10.59 -2.87
C VAL A 282 26.03 11.30 -1.55
N PRO A 283 25.23 12.28 -1.09
CA PRO A 283 25.38 12.91 0.22
C PRO A 283 25.27 11.93 1.38
N GLU A 284 26.09 12.10 2.41
CA GLU A 284 26.01 11.32 3.66
C GLU A 284 24.75 11.67 4.44
N GLU A 285 24.39 12.95 4.47
CA GLU A 285 23.19 13.42 5.13
C GLU A 285 21.90 12.87 4.53
N ALA A 286 20.83 12.89 5.33
CA ALA A 286 19.48 12.58 4.87
C ALA A 286 18.95 13.73 4.00
N TYR A 287 18.35 13.40 2.86
CA TYR A 287 17.69 14.36 1.98
C TYR A 287 16.50 13.72 1.27
N ALA A 288 15.52 14.53 0.89
CA ALA A 288 14.32 14.09 0.18
C ALA A 288 14.15 14.90 -1.10
N LEU A 289 13.93 14.23 -2.22
CA LEU A 289 13.73 14.89 -3.52
C LEU A 289 12.24 14.92 -3.86
N PRO A 290 11.64 16.11 -4.05
CA PRO A 290 10.23 16.21 -4.41
C PRO A 290 9.93 15.52 -5.74
N PHE A 291 8.80 14.81 -5.79
CA PHE A 291 8.33 14.19 -7.04
C PHE A 291 7.98 15.26 -8.09
N GLY A 292 8.22 14.95 -9.35
CA GLY A 292 7.89 15.84 -10.49
C GLY A 292 8.84 17.01 -10.73
N GLN A 293 9.89 17.16 -9.95
CA GLN A 293 10.94 18.11 -10.25
C GLN A 293 12.01 17.44 -11.13
N GLN A 294 12.24 17.96 -12.33
CA GLN A 294 13.34 17.54 -13.20
C GLN A 294 14.47 18.56 -13.09
N GLU A 295 15.67 18.10 -12.71
CA GLU A 295 16.86 18.82 -13.18
C GLU A 295 16.94 18.64 -14.70
N SER A 296 16.96 19.74 -15.44
CA SER A 296 17.22 19.69 -16.87
C SER A 296 18.66 19.20 -17.06
N ALA A 297 18.82 17.92 -17.38
CA ALA A 297 20.12 17.40 -17.85
C ALA A 297 20.49 18.21 -19.11
N ARG A 298 21.42 19.14 -18.99
CA ARG A 298 22.02 19.77 -20.12
C ARG A 298 22.85 18.69 -20.81
N TRP A 299 22.33 18.17 -21.91
CA TRP A 299 23.11 17.38 -22.83
C TRP A 299 24.23 18.28 -23.34
N ALA A 300 25.42 18.11 -22.79
CA ALA A 300 26.61 18.69 -23.40
C ALA A 300 26.73 18.01 -24.76
N ARG A 301 26.46 18.76 -25.82
CA ARG A 301 26.78 18.36 -27.18
C ARG A 301 28.31 18.42 -27.24
N SER A 302 28.96 17.25 -27.18
CA SER A 302 30.37 17.09 -27.58
C SER A 302 30.48 17.02 -29.10
#